data_ee534093d8c070f703a3507968699c9e
#
_entry.id   ee534093d8c070f703a3507968699c9e
#
_cell.length_a   1.000
_cell.length_b   1.000
_cell.length_c   1.000
_cell.angle_alpha   90.00
_cell.angle_beta   90.00
_cell.angle_gamma   90.00
#
_symmetry.space_group_name_H-M   'P 1'
#
loop_
_entity.id
_entity.type
_entity.pdbx_description
1 polymer ?
#
loop_
_entity_poly.entity_id
_entity_poly.type
_entity_poly.pdbx_seq_one_letter_code
_entity_poly.pdbx_strand_id
1 'polypeptide(L)'
;MKLNVAVQMDPIARINIRGDSTFALLLEAQKRGHGISYYTPDKLSLRGEELVAPLQPLTVRDEVGNHFTLGEPKREALNGFDVVLLRQ
;
A
#
# COMPACT_ATOMS: atom_id res chain seq x y z
N MET A 1 -2.20 18.88 -3.29
CA MET A 1 -2.73 17.85 -4.20
C MET A 1 -2.74 16.50 -3.51
N LYS A 2 -3.84 15.78 -3.60
CA LYS A 2 -3.94 14.43 -3.03
C LYS A 2 -3.80 13.38 -4.12
N LEU A 3 -2.83 12.50 -3.98
CA LEU A 3 -2.64 11.38 -4.89
C LEU A 3 -3.19 10.10 -4.28
N ASN A 4 -3.61 9.18 -5.12
CA ASN A 4 -3.99 7.82 -4.73
C ASN A 4 -2.83 6.90 -5.08
N VAL A 5 -2.24 6.31 -4.06
CA VAL A 5 -1.03 5.49 -4.18
C VAL A 5 -1.38 4.04 -3.86
N ALA A 6 -1.04 3.12 -4.76
CA ALA A 6 -1.12 1.70 -4.49
C ALA A 6 0.29 1.19 -4.21
N VAL A 7 0.47 0.38 -3.18
CA VAL A 7 1.77 -0.19 -2.86
C VAL A 7 1.70 -1.71 -2.86
N GLN A 8 2.58 -2.32 -3.64
CA GLN A 8 2.79 -3.77 -3.64
C GLN A 8 4.02 -4.05 -2.79
N MET A 9 3.85 -4.79 -1.71
CA MET A 9 4.96 -5.04 -0.79
C MET A 9 4.74 -6.34 -0.03
N ASP A 10 5.76 -6.78 0.68
CA ASP A 10 5.64 -7.92 1.59
C ASP A 10 4.64 -7.60 2.71
N PRO A 11 4.08 -8.63 3.37
CA PRO A 11 3.09 -8.38 4.42
C PRO A 11 3.57 -7.32 5.41
N ILE A 12 2.79 -6.25 5.53
CA ILE A 12 3.19 -5.10 6.34
C ILE A 12 3.34 -5.44 7.82
N ALA A 13 2.65 -6.48 8.29
CA ALA A 13 2.78 -6.93 9.66
C ALA A 13 4.16 -7.50 9.97
N ARG A 14 4.91 -7.88 8.93
CA ARG A 14 6.21 -8.57 9.09
C ARG A 14 7.42 -7.66 8.86
N ILE A 15 7.22 -6.43 8.42
CA ILE A 15 8.35 -5.56 8.13
C ILE A 15 8.93 -4.98 9.42
N ASN A 16 10.23 -4.68 9.38
CA ASN A 16 10.90 -3.98 10.46
C ASN A 16 10.89 -2.49 10.11
N ILE A 17 10.01 -1.73 10.77
CA ILE A 17 9.79 -0.34 10.40
C ILE A 17 11.01 0.55 10.61
N ARG A 18 11.95 0.14 11.47
CA ARG A 18 13.14 0.95 11.74
C ARG A 18 14.15 0.93 10.60
N GLY A 19 14.12 -0.11 9.77
CA GLY A 19 15.06 -0.23 8.68
C GLY A 19 14.42 -0.30 7.30
N ASP A 20 13.10 -0.16 7.21
CA ASP A 20 12.39 -0.35 5.94
C ASP A 20 12.19 0.97 5.22
N SER A 21 12.81 1.12 4.05
CA SER A 21 12.70 2.34 3.26
C SER A 21 11.31 2.53 2.67
N THR A 22 10.61 1.42 2.38
CA THR A 22 9.25 1.50 1.87
C THR A 22 8.33 2.11 2.92
N PHE A 23 8.48 1.67 4.18
CA PHE A 23 7.68 2.19 5.27
C PHE A 23 7.92 3.70 5.45
N ALA A 24 9.18 4.14 5.32
CA ALA A 24 9.50 5.56 5.41
C ALA A 24 8.80 6.36 4.30
N LEU A 25 8.73 5.81 3.09
CA LEU A 25 8.01 6.44 1.98
C LEU A 25 6.51 6.53 2.27
N LEU A 26 5.94 5.50 2.86
CA LEU A 26 4.51 5.48 3.20
C LEU A 26 4.19 6.52 4.27
N LEU A 27 5.04 6.66 5.28
CA LEU A 27 4.88 7.69 6.30
C LEU A 27 4.88 9.08 5.68
N GLU A 28 5.81 9.32 4.75
CA GLU A 28 5.91 10.62 4.09
C GLU A 28 4.69 10.89 3.21
N ALA A 29 4.24 9.90 2.44
CA ALA A 29 3.07 10.04 1.58
C ALA A 29 1.83 10.37 2.41
N GLN A 30 1.65 9.70 3.54
CA GLN A 30 0.52 9.93 4.42
C GLN A 30 0.59 11.33 5.05
N LYS A 31 1.78 11.76 5.44
CA LYS A 31 2.00 13.09 6.00
C LYS A 31 1.60 14.19 5.01
N ARG A 32 1.77 13.92 3.72
CA ARG A 32 1.40 14.86 2.65
C ARG A 32 -0.08 14.75 2.26
N GLY A 33 -0.84 13.90 2.93
CA GLY A 33 -2.27 13.76 2.69
C GLY A 33 -2.65 12.84 1.55
N HIS A 34 -1.73 12.04 1.02
CA HIS A 34 -2.03 11.09 -0.04
C HIS A 34 -2.75 9.86 0.51
N GLY A 35 -3.66 9.31 -0.26
CA GLY A 35 -4.32 8.06 0.09
C GLY A 35 -3.43 6.88 -0.28
N ILE A 36 -3.33 5.89 0.61
CA ILE A 36 -2.50 4.71 0.40
C ILE A 36 -3.39 3.47 0.41
N SER A 37 -3.22 2.62 -0.60
CA SER A 37 -3.87 1.31 -0.66
C SER A 37 -2.78 0.26 -0.81
N TYR A 38 -2.96 -0.86 -0.14
CA TYR A 38 -1.93 -1.88 0.04
C TYR A 38 -2.41 -3.23 -0.46
N TYR A 39 -1.51 -3.98 -1.07
CA TYR A 39 -1.74 -5.38 -1.40
C TYR A 39 -0.40 -6.11 -1.44
N THR A 40 -0.44 -7.43 -1.27
CA THR A 40 0.75 -8.25 -1.42
C THR A 40 0.81 -8.82 -2.83
N PRO A 41 2.02 -9.16 -3.35
CA PRO A 41 2.15 -9.63 -4.75
C PRO A 41 1.31 -10.84 -5.09
N ASP A 42 1.09 -11.73 -4.13
CA ASP A 42 0.31 -12.95 -4.35
C ASP A 42 -1.18 -12.68 -4.60
N LYS A 43 -1.64 -11.47 -4.32
CA LYS A 43 -3.03 -11.10 -4.51
C LYS A 43 -3.30 -10.48 -5.88
N LEU A 44 -2.25 -10.16 -6.61
CA LEU A 44 -2.38 -9.54 -7.93
C LEU A 44 -2.90 -10.56 -8.93
N SER A 45 -3.87 -10.16 -9.74
CA SER A 45 -4.39 -11.01 -10.79
C SER A 45 -4.63 -10.21 -12.05
N LEU A 46 -4.68 -10.92 -13.18
CA LEU A 46 -4.95 -10.32 -14.47
C LEU A 46 -6.39 -10.64 -14.86
N ARG A 47 -7.14 -9.60 -15.18
CA ARG A 47 -8.54 -9.75 -15.61
C ARG A 47 -8.69 -9.06 -16.95
N GLY A 48 -8.71 -9.87 -18.02
CA GLY A 48 -8.62 -9.33 -19.35
C GLY A 48 -7.24 -8.71 -19.54
N GLU A 49 -7.20 -7.42 -19.81
CA GLU A 49 -5.95 -6.66 -19.94
C GLU A 49 -5.65 -5.82 -18.69
N GLU A 50 -6.47 -5.94 -17.65
CA GLU A 50 -6.32 -5.14 -16.46
C GLU A 50 -5.71 -5.94 -15.31
N LEU A 51 -4.74 -5.32 -14.63
CA LEU A 51 -4.23 -5.85 -13.37
C LEU A 51 -5.14 -5.39 -12.24
N VAL A 52 -5.63 -6.35 -11.47
CA VAL A 52 -6.54 -6.08 -10.34
C VAL A 52 -6.02 -6.76 -9.09
N ALA A 53 -6.38 -6.21 -7.95
CA ALA A 53 -6.03 -6.77 -6.66
C ALA A 53 -7.05 -6.36 -5.62
N PRO A 54 -7.20 -7.15 -4.54
CA PRO A 54 -7.97 -6.69 -3.38
C PRO A 54 -7.13 -5.69 -2.61
N LEU A 55 -7.43 -4.40 -2.78
CA LEU A 55 -6.68 -3.31 -2.20
C LEU A 55 -7.30 -2.91 -0.87
N GLN A 56 -6.46 -2.77 0.14
CA GLN A 56 -6.89 -2.37 1.48
C GLN A 56 -6.38 -0.97 1.79
N PRO A 57 -7.25 -0.03 2.21
CA PRO A 57 -6.79 1.26 2.68
C PRO A 57 -5.78 1.07 3.81
N LEU A 58 -4.67 1.78 3.76
CA LEU A 58 -3.58 1.63 4.71
C LEU A 58 -3.31 2.95 5.42
N THR A 59 -3.28 2.90 6.74
CA THR A 59 -2.81 3.98 7.59
C THR A 59 -1.55 3.48 8.31
N VAL A 60 -0.51 4.30 8.33
CA VAL A 60 0.76 3.92 8.95
C VAL A 60 1.13 4.86 10.10
N ARG A 61 1.88 4.33 11.07
CA ARG A 61 2.34 5.06 12.25
C ARG A 61 3.77 4.63 12.56
N ASP A 62 4.57 5.56 13.07
CA ASP A 62 5.94 5.25 13.48
C ASP A 62 5.95 4.71 14.91
N GLU A 63 5.31 3.56 15.10
CA GLU A 63 5.18 2.89 16.40
C GLU A 63 5.46 1.41 16.23
N VAL A 64 6.50 0.90 16.86
CA VAL A 64 6.83 -0.52 16.82
C VAL A 64 5.71 -1.32 17.46
N GLY A 65 5.25 -2.36 16.77
CA GLY A 65 4.16 -3.23 17.25
C GLY A 65 2.77 -2.69 16.99
N ASN A 66 2.66 -1.45 16.51
CA ASN A 66 1.37 -0.84 16.18
C ASN A 66 1.56 0.14 15.02
N HIS A 67 2.21 -0.34 13.95
CA HIS A 67 2.68 0.54 12.90
C HIS A 67 1.69 0.70 11.74
N PHE A 68 0.58 -0.03 11.73
CA PHE A 68 -0.37 0.05 10.61
C PHE A 68 -1.79 -0.26 11.02
N THR A 69 -2.73 0.21 10.21
CA THR A 69 -4.14 -0.19 10.25
C THR A 69 -4.58 -0.42 8.81
N LEU A 70 -5.25 -1.54 8.58
CA LEU A 70 -5.79 -1.89 7.28
C LEU A 70 -7.31 -1.82 7.31
N GLY A 71 -7.88 -1.19 6.27
CA GLY A 71 -9.33 -1.19 6.08
C GLY A 71 -9.78 -2.45 5.36
N GLU A 72 -11.05 -2.51 5.00
CA GLU A 72 -11.59 -3.67 4.31
C GLU A 72 -11.07 -3.75 2.87
N PRO A 73 -10.74 -4.97 2.39
CA PRO A 73 -10.26 -5.12 1.03
C PRO A 73 -11.38 -4.85 0.02
N LYS A 74 -11.00 -4.19 -1.07
CA LYS A 74 -11.89 -3.90 -2.17
C LYS A 74 -11.15 -4.18 -3.46
N ARG A 75 -11.73 -5.00 -4.33
CA ARG A 75 -11.09 -5.32 -5.60
C ARG A 75 -11.13 -4.10 -6.53
N GLU A 76 -9.97 -3.67 -6.95
CA GLU A 76 -9.84 -2.52 -7.83
C GLU A 76 -8.76 -2.76 -8.88
N ALA A 77 -8.91 -2.08 -10.02
CA ALA A 77 -7.89 -2.10 -11.05
C ALA A 77 -6.77 -1.12 -10.69
N LEU A 78 -5.52 -1.54 -10.92
CA LEU A 78 -4.37 -0.70 -10.58
C LEU A 78 -4.27 0.55 -11.45
N ASN A 79 -4.83 0.52 -12.65
CA ASN A 79 -4.77 1.69 -13.54
C ASN A 79 -5.59 2.88 -13.04
N GLY A 80 -6.40 2.69 -12.01
CA GLY A 80 -7.13 3.79 -11.38
C GLY A 80 -6.31 4.59 -10.36
N PHE A 81 -5.05 4.20 -10.13
CA PHE A 81 -4.19 4.86 -9.15
C PHE A 81 -3.23 5.82 -9.83
N ASP A 82 -2.87 6.89 -9.13
CA ASP A 82 -1.92 7.88 -9.65
C ASP A 82 -0.49 7.36 -9.63
N VAL A 83 -0.18 6.55 -8.62
CA VAL A 83 1.16 5.97 -8.44
C VAL A 83 1.02 4.53 -7.98
N VAL A 84 1.82 3.65 -8.53
CA VAL A 84 1.93 2.27 -8.06
C VAL A 84 3.38 2.02 -7.67
N LEU A 85 3.61 1.71 -6.40
CA LEU A 85 4.94 1.39 -5.88
C LEU A 85 5.11 -0.12 -5.83
N LEU A 86 6.14 -0.63 -6.47
CA LEU A 86 6.47 -2.06 -6.48
C LEU A 86 7.67 -2.26 -5.55
N ARG A 87 7.40 -2.69 -4.33
CA ARG A 87 8.42 -2.80 -3.28
C ARG A 87 8.36 -4.20 -2.68
N GLN A 88 9.38 -4.96 -2.92
CA GLN A 88 9.46 -6.35 -2.44
C GLN A 88 10.81 -6.60 -1.81
#